data_b08ddde891ebb3a9fdf3f6f0d7720d1a
#
_entry.id   b08ddde891ebb3a9fdf3f6f0d7720d1a
#
_cell.length_a   1.000
_cell.length_b   1.000
_cell.length_c   1.000
_cell.angle_alpha   90.00
_cell.angle_beta   90.00
_cell.angle_gamma   90.00
#
_symmetry.space_group_name_H-M   'P 1'
#
loop_
_entity.id
_entity.type
_entity.pdbx_description
1 polymer ?
#
loop_
_entity_poly.entity_id
_entity_poly.type
_entity_poly.pdbx_seq_one_letter_code
_entity_poly.pdbx_strand_id
1 'polypeptide(L)'
;ALLHKTCIDKEKLSERERVVDLMSKNEEERLKLQIALSQMGKPGKISVYEYMSSIKDIKAPNRLKHILCGLSFLLSGALCFLWPSVMVLVFIVVVIYNIFSYYKDKVMLEPYIQLFGFIVRTVAQSKEIAKMEIQGIEKYMDELEHSAESFKKFCRNSSLIAGGGQMAGDLFDTLMD
;
A
#
# COMPACT_ATOMS: atom_id res chain seq x y z
N ALA A 1 -4.47 -14.96 -11.43
CA ALA A 1 -5.14 -14.12 -12.47
C ALA A 1 -4.66 -14.43 -13.88
N LEU A 2 -3.36 -14.74 -14.10
CA LEU A 2 -2.82 -15.10 -15.43
C LEU A 2 -3.29 -16.47 -15.92
N LEU A 3 -3.63 -17.40 -15.04
CA LEU A 3 -4.13 -18.73 -15.37
C LEU A 3 -5.54 -18.73 -16.00
N HIS A 4 -6.31 -17.65 -15.84
CA HIS A 4 -7.65 -17.53 -16.41
C HIS A 4 -7.71 -16.83 -17.78
N LYS A 5 -6.62 -16.28 -18.29
CA LYS A 5 -6.56 -15.78 -19.66
C LYS A 5 -6.03 -16.88 -20.56
N THR A 6 -6.93 -17.59 -21.23
CA THR A 6 -6.58 -18.44 -22.37
C THR A 6 -5.96 -17.54 -23.44
N CYS A 7 -4.66 -17.71 -23.70
CA CYS A 7 -3.99 -17.03 -24.79
C CYS A 7 -4.29 -17.79 -26.08
N ILE A 8 -5.17 -17.24 -26.91
CA ILE A 8 -5.58 -17.84 -28.20
C ILE A 8 -4.57 -17.53 -29.30
N ASP A 9 -3.66 -16.57 -29.04
CA ASP A 9 -2.65 -16.10 -29.98
C ASP A 9 -1.44 -17.04 -29.93
N LYS A 10 -1.19 -17.75 -31.04
CA LYS A 10 -0.10 -18.72 -31.16
C LYS A 10 1.29 -18.08 -31.00
N GLU A 11 1.47 -16.84 -31.50
CA GLU A 11 2.74 -16.13 -31.36
C GLU A 11 3.05 -15.79 -29.91
N LYS A 12 2.06 -15.32 -29.18
CA LYS A 12 2.21 -15.05 -27.74
C LYS A 12 2.44 -16.30 -26.92
N LEU A 13 1.85 -17.41 -27.33
CA LEU A 13 2.06 -18.69 -26.66
C LEU A 13 3.49 -19.19 -26.87
N SER A 14 3.97 -19.19 -28.12
CA SER A 14 5.34 -19.57 -28.47
C SER A 14 6.38 -18.71 -27.76
N GLU A 15 6.14 -17.39 -27.66
CA GLU A 15 7.04 -16.50 -26.94
C GLU A 15 7.06 -16.80 -25.44
N ARG A 16 5.92 -17.13 -24.84
CA ARG A 16 5.85 -17.55 -23.43
C ARG A 16 6.61 -18.86 -23.18
N GLU A 17 6.47 -19.82 -24.07
CA GLU A 17 7.22 -21.09 -24.01
C GLU A 17 8.73 -20.82 -24.11
N ARG A 18 9.15 -19.95 -25.02
CA ARG A 18 10.55 -19.52 -25.16
C ARG A 18 11.10 -18.93 -23.86
N VAL A 19 10.36 -18.03 -23.23
CA VAL A 19 10.78 -17.41 -21.96
C VAL A 19 10.83 -18.43 -20.83
N VAL A 20 9.86 -19.36 -20.75
CA VAL A 20 9.85 -20.43 -19.76
C VAL A 20 11.08 -21.34 -19.93
N ASP A 21 11.39 -21.74 -21.17
CA ASP A 21 12.56 -22.56 -21.47
C ASP A 21 13.87 -21.86 -21.12
N LEU A 22 13.96 -20.58 -21.43
CA LEU A 22 15.12 -19.74 -21.08
C LEU A 22 15.34 -19.72 -19.57
N MET A 23 14.29 -19.43 -18.82
CA MET A 23 14.34 -19.36 -17.36
C MET A 23 14.55 -20.73 -16.70
N SER A 24 14.15 -21.82 -17.35
CA SER A 24 14.40 -23.16 -16.84
C SER A 24 15.88 -23.56 -16.96
N LYS A 25 16.59 -23.04 -17.97
CA LYS A 25 17.99 -23.30 -18.23
C LYS A 25 18.94 -22.40 -17.41
N ASN A 26 18.52 -21.18 -17.14
CA ASN A 26 19.35 -20.18 -16.45
C ASN A 26 18.92 -20.06 -14.96
N GLU A 27 19.44 -20.95 -14.13
CA GLU A 27 19.03 -21.02 -12.72
C GLU A 27 19.42 -19.76 -11.92
N GLU A 28 20.60 -19.22 -12.18
CA GLU A 28 21.09 -18.03 -11.47
C GLU A 28 20.23 -16.78 -11.75
N GLU A 29 19.93 -16.51 -13.03
CA GLU A 29 19.09 -15.39 -13.43
C GLU A 29 17.66 -15.57 -12.94
N ARG A 30 17.12 -16.80 -13.02
CA ARG A 30 15.82 -17.15 -12.45
C ARG A 30 15.77 -16.85 -10.95
N LEU A 31 16.81 -17.23 -10.20
CA LEU A 31 16.85 -17.00 -8.76
C LEU A 31 16.91 -15.51 -8.43
N LYS A 32 17.72 -14.74 -9.13
CA LYS A 32 17.79 -13.27 -8.98
C LYS A 32 16.42 -12.62 -9.20
N LEU A 33 15.73 -13.01 -10.28
CA LEU A 33 14.40 -12.52 -10.59
C LEU A 33 13.36 -12.94 -9.54
N GLN A 34 13.42 -14.19 -9.05
CA GLN A 34 12.52 -14.66 -8.00
C GLN A 34 12.71 -13.91 -6.69
N ILE A 35 13.96 -13.61 -6.31
CA ILE A 35 14.26 -12.81 -5.12
C ILE A 35 13.66 -11.40 -5.27
N ALA A 36 13.88 -10.74 -6.40
CA ALA A 36 13.35 -9.41 -6.66
C ALA A 36 11.81 -9.40 -6.65
N LEU A 37 11.17 -10.40 -7.25
CA LEU A 37 9.72 -10.54 -7.23
C LEU A 37 9.19 -10.83 -5.82
N SER A 38 9.93 -11.57 -4.99
CA SER A 38 9.53 -11.84 -3.60
C SER A 38 9.51 -10.58 -2.75
N GLN A 39 10.38 -9.62 -3.03
CA GLN A 39 10.45 -8.33 -2.33
C GLN A 39 9.25 -7.40 -2.61
N MET A 40 8.52 -7.62 -3.71
CA MET A 40 7.27 -6.91 -3.96
C MET A 40 6.22 -7.16 -2.87
N GLY A 41 6.30 -8.33 -2.23
CA GLY A 41 5.32 -8.77 -1.24
C GLY A 41 3.99 -9.20 -1.89
N LYS A 42 2.96 -9.29 -1.07
CA LYS A 42 1.61 -9.66 -1.54
C LYS A 42 0.70 -8.44 -1.53
N PRO A 43 -0.22 -8.33 -2.51
CA PRO A 43 -1.32 -7.39 -2.38
C PRO A 43 -2.14 -7.75 -1.14
N GLY A 44 -2.68 -6.73 -0.46
CA GLY A 44 -3.56 -6.94 0.68
C GLY A 44 -4.85 -7.70 0.30
N LYS A 45 -5.88 -7.58 1.12
CA LYS A 45 -7.17 -8.27 0.93
C LYS A 45 -7.94 -7.79 -0.30
N ILE A 46 -7.68 -6.56 -0.76
CA ILE A 46 -8.36 -5.95 -1.92
C ILE A 46 -7.50 -6.17 -3.17
N SER A 47 -8.11 -6.59 -4.27
CA SER A 47 -7.41 -6.70 -5.55
C SER A 47 -7.14 -5.31 -6.15
N VAL A 48 -6.06 -5.20 -6.95
CA VAL A 48 -5.73 -3.94 -7.65
C VAL A 48 -6.90 -3.49 -8.55
N TYR A 49 -7.61 -4.44 -9.15
CA TYR A 49 -8.77 -4.14 -9.99
C TYR A 49 -9.94 -3.55 -9.18
N GLU A 50 -10.27 -4.15 -8.05
CA GLU A 50 -11.31 -3.64 -7.13
C GLU A 50 -10.94 -2.25 -6.60
N TYR A 51 -9.68 -2.04 -6.26
CA TYR A 51 -9.18 -0.73 -5.85
C TYR A 51 -9.40 0.33 -6.94
N MET A 52 -8.98 0.04 -8.17
CA MET A 52 -9.14 0.96 -9.30
C MET A 52 -10.61 1.29 -9.60
N SER A 53 -11.51 0.33 -9.41
CA SER A 53 -12.96 0.55 -9.61
C SER A 53 -13.58 1.34 -8.45
N SER A 54 -13.16 1.10 -7.21
CA SER A 54 -13.76 1.70 -6.01
C SER A 54 -13.07 3.00 -5.55
N ILE A 55 -11.93 3.36 -6.14
CA ILE A 55 -11.18 4.57 -5.72
C ILE A 55 -12.00 5.86 -5.84
N LYS A 56 -12.95 5.90 -6.77
CA LYS A 56 -13.87 7.03 -6.98
C LYS A 56 -14.96 7.10 -5.92
N ASP A 57 -15.28 5.98 -5.30
CA ASP A 57 -16.35 5.83 -4.32
C ASP A 57 -15.86 5.98 -2.88
N ILE A 58 -14.52 6.07 -2.69
CA ILE A 58 -13.93 6.30 -1.38
C ILE A 58 -14.31 7.70 -0.90
N LYS A 59 -15.24 7.76 0.05
CA LYS A 59 -15.59 9.01 0.71
C LYS A 59 -14.43 9.47 1.58
N ALA A 60 -13.91 10.65 1.28
CA ALA A 60 -12.91 11.27 2.13
C ALA A 60 -13.45 11.39 3.58
N PRO A 61 -12.65 11.09 4.59
CA PRO A 61 -13.06 11.23 5.98
C PRO A 61 -13.47 12.68 6.25
N ASN A 62 -14.54 12.84 7.03
CA ASN A 62 -15.10 14.16 7.30
C ASN A 62 -14.13 14.98 8.17
N ARG A 63 -13.45 15.95 7.58
CA ARG A 63 -12.49 16.81 8.26
C ARG A 63 -13.09 17.51 9.48
N LEU A 64 -14.36 17.94 9.39
CA LEU A 64 -15.07 18.58 10.50
C LEU A 64 -15.19 17.65 11.72
N LYS A 65 -15.41 16.35 11.51
CA LYS A 65 -15.47 15.36 12.59
C LYS A 65 -14.14 15.34 13.36
N HIS A 66 -13.00 15.29 12.68
CA HIS A 66 -11.68 15.26 13.33
C HIS A 66 -11.35 16.56 14.05
N ILE A 67 -11.73 17.71 13.48
CA ILE A 67 -11.58 19.00 14.13
C ILE A 67 -12.42 19.06 15.40
N LEU A 68 -13.67 18.64 15.35
CA LEU A 68 -14.56 18.61 16.51
C LEU A 68 -14.06 17.65 17.60
N CYS A 69 -13.53 16.48 17.19
CA CYS A 69 -12.91 15.54 18.12
C CYS A 69 -11.69 16.16 18.83
N GLY A 70 -10.80 16.83 18.10
CA GLY A 70 -9.66 17.53 18.68
C GLY A 70 -10.06 18.67 19.61
N LEU A 71 -11.06 19.46 19.20
CA LEU A 71 -11.59 20.58 19.98
C LEU A 71 -12.26 20.09 21.26
N SER A 72 -13.05 19.01 21.20
CA SER A 72 -13.71 18.42 22.38
C SER A 72 -12.69 17.89 23.38
N PHE A 73 -11.59 17.28 22.88
CA PHE A 73 -10.49 16.80 23.72
C PHE A 73 -9.81 17.96 24.46
N LEU A 74 -9.42 19.03 23.75
CA LEU A 74 -8.78 20.20 24.35
C LEU A 74 -9.70 20.91 25.34
N LEU A 75 -10.97 21.07 24.99
CA LEU A 75 -11.94 21.75 25.84
C LEU A 75 -12.22 20.94 27.12
N SER A 76 -12.44 19.63 27.01
CA SER A 76 -12.66 18.77 28.18
C SER A 76 -11.45 18.73 29.11
N GLY A 77 -10.21 18.71 28.54
CA GLY A 77 -8.98 18.80 29.31
C GLY A 77 -8.85 20.13 30.07
N ALA A 78 -9.14 21.26 29.42
CA ALA A 78 -9.12 22.57 30.07
C ALA A 78 -10.17 22.69 31.21
N LEU A 79 -11.37 22.14 30.99
CA LEU A 79 -12.45 22.12 32.01
C LEU A 79 -12.12 21.27 33.23
N CYS A 80 -11.24 20.26 33.12
CA CYS A 80 -10.76 19.48 34.27
C CYS A 80 -10.04 20.32 35.32
N PHE A 81 -9.41 21.43 34.92
CA PHE A 81 -8.78 22.36 35.87
C PHE A 81 -9.79 23.21 36.66
N LEU A 82 -10.97 23.44 36.10
CA LEU A 82 -12.02 24.26 36.73
C LEU A 82 -12.92 23.43 37.69
N TRP A 83 -13.29 22.21 37.26
CA TRP A 83 -14.18 21.31 38.01
C TRP A 83 -13.69 19.86 37.96
N PRO A 84 -12.66 19.47 38.69
CA PRO A 84 -12.01 18.16 38.55
C PRO A 84 -12.95 16.97 38.83
N SER A 85 -13.85 17.08 39.80
CA SER A 85 -14.66 15.94 40.24
C SER A 85 -15.59 15.33 39.19
N VAL A 86 -16.17 16.15 38.32
CA VAL A 86 -17.10 15.72 37.27
C VAL A 86 -16.43 15.70 35.88
N MET A 87 -15.56 16.67 35.63
CA MET A 87 -14.94 16.84 34.32
C MET A 87 -13.92 15.77 33.98
N VAL A 88 -13.28 15.13 34.97
CA VAL A 88 -12.41 13.96 34.75
C VAL A 88 -13.20 12.80 34.12
N LEU A 89 -14.42 12.54 34.59
CA LEU A 89 -15.30 11.51 34.00
C LEU A 89 -15.66 11.86 32.53
N VAL A 90 -16.03 13.11 32.29
CA VAL A 90 -16.33 13.61 30.92
C VAL A 90 -15.12 13.49 30.02
N PHE A 91 -13.94 13.85 30.52
CA PHE A 91 -12.69 13.74 29.76
C PHE A 91 -12.40 12.28 29.37
N ILE A 92 -12.54 11.33 30.27
CA ILE A 92 -12.37 9.90 30.00
C ILE A 92 -13.30 9.44 28.87
N VAL A 93 -14.59 9.82 28.94
CA VAL A 93 -15.58 9.48 27.90
C VAL A 93 -15.18 10.08 26.55
N VAL A 94 -14.72 11.34 26.52
CA VAL A 94 -14.26 12.00 25.29
C VAL A 94 -13.03 11.29 24.72
N VAL A 95 -12.07 10.87 25.56
CA VAL A 95 -10.89 10.11 25.14
C VAL A 95 -11.31 8.78 24.50
N ILE A 96 -12.17 8.01 25.17
CA ILE A 96 -12.66 6.72 24.68
C ILE A 96 -13.38 6.90 23.34
N TYR A 97 -14.25 7.90 23.23
CA TYR A 97 -14.94 8.20 21.97
C TYR A 97 -13.99 8.56 20.83
N ASN A 98 -12.96 9.38 21.11
CA ASN A 98 -11.95 9.75 20.13
C ASN A 98 -11.15 8.54 19.64
N ILE A 99 -10.72 7.67 20.57
CA ILE A 99 -10.03 6.42 20.26
C ILE A 99 -10.91 5.54 19.36
N PHE A 100 -12.15 5.30 19.77
CA PHE A 100 -13.08 4.46 18.99
C PHE A 100 -13.35 5.04 17.60
N SER A 101 -13.56 6.35 17.51
CA SER A 101 -13.75 7.05 16.24
C SER A 101 -12.54 6.92 15.31
N TYR A 102 -11.33 7.06 15.86
CA TYR A 102 -10.08 6.89 15.12
C TYR A 102 -9.93 5.46 14.58
N TYR A 103 -10.13 4.45 15.43
CA TYR A 103 -10.03 3.05 15.02
C TYR A 103 -11.05 2.68 13.94
N LYS A 104 -12.27 3.19 14.04
CA LYS A 104 -13.30 2.96 13.01
C LYS A 104 -12.86 3.50 11.65
N ASP A 105 -12.32 4.71 11.61
CA ASP A 105 -11.86 5.33 10.38
C ASP A 105 -10.57 4.64 9.86
N LYS A 106 -9.66 4.22 10.74
CA LYS A 106 -8.45 3.46 10.41
C LYS A 106 -8.78 2.13 9.75
N VAL A 107 -9.64 1.32 10.37
CA VAL A 107 -10.01 -0.02 9.84
C VAL A 107 -10.65 0.10 8.45
N MET A 108 -11.40 1.16 8.19
CA MET A 108 -12.02 1.40 6.88
C MET A 108 -10.96 1.76 5.81
N LEU A 109 -9.93 2.52 6.17
CA LEU A 109 -8.93 3.02 5.22
C LEU A 109 -7.72 2.09 5.07
N GLU A 110 -7.42 1.27 6.07
CA GLU A 110 -6.23 0.42 6.13
C GLU A 110 -6.04 -0.47 4.90
N PRO A 111 -7.06 -1.19 4.37
CA PRO A 111 -6.90 -2.01 3.18
C PRO A 111 -6.46 -1.20 1.95
N TYR A 112 -6.93 0.03 1.83
CA TYR A 112 -6.57 0.92 0.72
C TYR A 112 -5.15 1.44 0.86
N ILE A 113 -4.71 1.75 2.08
CA ILE A 113 -3.33 2.18 2.37
C ILE A 113 -2.36 1.03 2.10
N GLN A 114 -2.68 -0.19 2.52
CA GLN A 114 -1.86 -1.39 2.26
C GLN A 114 -1.71 -1.65 0.77
N LEU A 115 -2.80 -1.58 0.01
CA LEU A 115 -2.76 -1.78 -1.44
C LEU A 115 -1.99 -0.66 -2.14
N PHE A 116 -2.15 0.59 -1.69
CA PHE A 116 -1.37 1.71 -2.20
C PHE A 116 0.12 1.48 -1.97
N GLY A 117 0.51 1.07 -0.75
CA GLY A 117 1.90 0.70 -0.44
C GLY A 117 2.41 -0.46 -1.31
N PHE A 118 1.57 -1.45 -1.62
CA PHE A 118 1.91 -2.53 -2.54
C PHE A 118 2.17 -2.00 -3.96
N ILE A 119 1.34 -1.10 -4.48
CA ILE A 119 1.52 -0.50 -5.82
C ILE A 119 2.85 0.27 -5.86
N VAL A 120 3.14 1.09 -4.85
CA VAL A 120 4.40 1.86 -4.79
C VAL A 120 5.61 0.93 -4.75
N ARG A 121 5.59 -0.13 -3.94
CA ARG A 121 6.66 -1.15 -3.90
C ARG A 121 6.80 -1.86 -5.24
N THR A 122 5.69 -2.24 -5.87
CA THR A 122 5.71 -2.89 -7.19
C THR A 122 6.41 -2.01 -8.22
N VAL A 123 6.10 -0.73 -8.29
CA VAL A 123 6.76 0.20 -9.22
C VAL A 123 8.24 0.40 -8.88
N ALA A 124 8.59 0.46 -7.59
CA ALA A 124 9.98 0.57 -7.16
C ALA A 124 10.79 -0.69 -7.57
N GLN A 125 10.26 -1.88 -7.30
CA GLN A 125 10.89 -3.14 -7.67
C GLN A 125 10.95 -3.36 -9.20
N SER A 126 9.95 -2.88 -9.94
CA SER A 126 9.97 -2.93 -11.40
C SER A 126 11.20 -2.21 -11.98
N LYS A 127 11.63 -1.11 -11.38
CA LYS A 127 12.85 -0.41 -11.79
C LYS A 127 14.12 -1.21 -11.49
N GLU A 128 14.17 -1.89 -10.35
CA GLU A 128 15.32 -2.72 -10.01
C GLU A 128 15.39 -3.97 -10.91
N ILE A 129 14.23 -4.56 -11.24
CA ILE A 129 14.15 -5.68 -12.19
C ILE A 129 14.55 -5.23 -13.60
N ALA A 130 14.12 -4.05 -14.05
CA ALA A 130 14.47 -3.51 -15.38
C ALA A 130 15.98 -3.29 -15.55
N LYS A 131 16.71 -3.04 -14.45
CA LYS A 131 18.18 -2.92 -14.47
C LYS A 131 18.89 -4.25 -14.55
N MET A 132 18.20 -5.38 -14.39
CA MET A 132 18.79 -6.70 -14.49
C MET A 132 19.03 -7.02 -15.97
N GLU A 133 20.27 -7.20 -16.36
CA GLU A 133 20.66 -7.60 -17.71
C GLU A 133 20.43 -9.11 -17.88
N ILE A 134 19.16 -9.50 -18.10
CA ILE A 134 18.79 -10.90 -18.33
C ILE A 134 18.74 -11.15 -19.84
N GLN A 135 19.67 -11.98 -20.32
CA GLN A 135 19.75 -12.29 -21.75
C GLN A 135 18.50 -12.99 -22.26
N GLY A 136 17.99 -12.49 -23.38
CA GLY A 136 16.84 -13.07 -24.09
C GLY A 136 15.45 -12.57 -23.64
N ILE A 137 15.38 -11.64 -22.67
CA ILE A 137 14.14 -10.96 -22.27
C ILE A 137 14.30 -9.44 -22.24
N GLU A 138 15.29 -8.90 -22.96
CA GLU A 138 15.62 -7.47 -23.00
C GLU A 138 14.40 -6.62 -23.34
N LYS A 139 13.61 -7.06 -24.33
CA LYS A 139 12.37 -6.38 -24.72
C LYS A 139 11.40 -6.16 -23.54
N TYR A 140 11.27 -7.15 -22.68
CA TYR A 140 10.41 -7.04 -21.49
C TYR A 140 11.00 -6.11 -20.43
N MET A 141 12.33 -6.06 -20.35
CA MET A 141 13.03 -5.14 -19.44
C MET A 141 12.85 -3.69 -19.90
N ASP A 142 13.00 -3.41 -21.18
CA ASP A 142 12.77 -2.08 -21.77
C ASP A 142 11.32 -1.61 -21.58
N GLU A 143 10.34 -2.48 -21.84
CA GLU A 143 8.92 -2.19 -21.63
C GLU A 143 8.62 -1.91 -20.14
N LEU A 144 9.28 -2.65 -19.24
CA LEU A 144 9.13 -2.49 -17.81
C LEU A 144 9.73 -1.16 -17.33
N GLU A 145 10.92 -0.80 -17.82
CA GLU A 145 11.59 0.47 -17.51
C GLU A 145 10.75 1.66 -17.98
N HIS A 146 10.29 1.64 -19.22
CA HIS A 146 9.43 2.70 -19.76
C HIS A 146 8.13 2.86 -18.95
N SER A 147 7.51 1.75 -18.57
CA SER A 147 6.32 1.75 -17.73
C SER A 147 6.62 2.32 -16.32
N ALA A 148 7.74 1.90 -15.71
CA ALA A 148 8.14 2.37 -14.39
C ALA A 148 8.49 3.87 -14.39
N GLU A 149 9.08 4.40 -15.46
CA GLU A 149 9.35 5.84 -15.59
C GLU A 149 8.08 6.67 -15.64
N SER A 150 7.05 6.20 -16.31
CA SER A 150 5.74 6.88 -16.38
C SER A 150 5.14 7.09 -14.98
N PHE A 151 5.44 6.21 -14.03
CA PHE A 151 5.00 6.30 -12.63
C PHE A 151 5.96 7.07 -11.72
N LYS A 152 7.08 7.59 -12.21
CA LYS A 152 8.12 8.25 -11.39
C LYS A 152 7.57 9.43 -10.56
N LYS A 153 6.74 10.28 -11.17
CA LYS A 153 6.09 11.41 -10.47
C LYS A 153 5.13 10.93 -9.39
N PHE A 154 4.37 9.88 -9.68
CA PHE A 154 3.44 9.27 -8.75
C PHE A 154 4.20 8.69 -7.55
N CYS A 155 5.24 7.89 -7.76
CA CYS A 155 6.03 7.30 -6.68
C CYS A 155 6.72 8.35 -5.80
N ARG A 156 7.25 9.44 -6.38
CA ARG A 156 7.92 10.50 -5.60
C ARG A 156 6.96 11.18 -4.62
N ASN A 157 5.74 11.46 -5.04
CA ASN A 157 4.74 12.09 -4.18
C ASN A 157 4.11 11.09 -3.20
N SER A 158 4.14 9.81 -3.53
CA SER A 158 3.47 8.74 -2.78
C SER A 158 4.35 8.12 -1.71
N SER A 159 5.67 8.18 -1.85
CA SER A 159 6.63 7.65 -0.86
C SER A 159 6.47 8.29 0.52
N LEU A 160 6.10 9.58 0.57
CA LEU A 160 5.81 10.29 1.82
C LEU A 160 4.58 9.73 2.54
N ILE A 161 3.57 9.29 1.79
CA ILE A 161 2.32 8.72 2.33
C ILE A 161 2.56 7.27 2.78
N ALA A 162 3.26 6.48 1.96
CA ALA A 162 3.56 5.08 2.27
C ALA A 162 4.51 4.93 3.47
N GLY A 163 5.52 5.81 3.59
CA GLY A 163 6.45 5.82 4.73
C GLY A 163 5.78 6.22 6.05
N GLY A 164 4.87 7.19 6.00
CA GLY A 164 4.14 7.64 7.20
C GLY A 164 3.18 6.57 7.77
N GLY A 165 2.57 5.77 6.91
CA GLY A 165 1.67 4.68 7.33
C GLY A 165 2.40 3.52 8.01
N GLN A 166 3.61 3.21 7.57
CA GLN A 166 4.41 2.12 8.12
C GLN A 166 5.05 2.51 9.47
N MET A 167 5.59 3.74 9.58
CA MET A 167 6.11 4.26 10.87
C MET A 167 5.04 4.34 11.96
N ALA A 168 3.80 4.70 11.60
CA ALA A 168 2.71 4.74 12.58
C ALA A 168 2.27 3.33 13.03
N GLY A 169 2.35 2.32 12.14
CA GLY A 169 2.10 0.91 12.47
C GLY A 169 3.15 0.37 13.43
N ASP A 170 4.41 0.52 13.09
CA ASP A 170 5.55 0.00 13.89
C ASP A 170 5.64 0.62 15.29
N LEU A 171 5.32 1.93 15.41
CA LEU A 171 5.24 2.60 16.73
C LEU A 171 4.10 2.07 17.60
N PHE A 172 2.97 1.68 16.99
CA PHE A 172 1.82 1.16 17.74
C PHE A 172 2.03 -0.28 18.19
N ASP A 173 2.63 -1.10 17.34
CA ASP A 173 2.98 -2.49 17.67
C ASP A 173 4.06 -2.53 18.77
N THR A 174 5.01 -1.57 18.76
CA THR A 174 6.05 -1.43 19.82
C THR A 174 5.47 -0.93 21.16
N LEU A 175 4.31 -0.26 21.16
CA LEU A 175 3.66 0.23 22.40
C LEU A 175 2.66 -0.76 22.99
N MET A 176 2.29 -1.82 22.23
CA MET A 176 1.31 -2.83 22.66
C MET A 176 1.96 -4.16 23.07
N ASP A 177 3.27 -4.32 22.81
CA ASP A 177 4.13 -5.40 23.38
C ASP A 177 4.76 -4.93 24.69
#